data_ddea700697b2afa51399be95e94945c3
#
_entry.id   ddea700697b2afa51399be95e94945c3
#
_cell.length_a   1.000
_cell.length_b   1.000
_cell.length_c   1.000
_cell.angle_alpha   90.00
_cell.angle_beta   90.00
_cell.angle_gamma   90.00
#
_symmetry.space_group_name_H-M   'P 1'
#
loop_
_entity.id
_entity.type
_entity.pdbx_description
1 polymer ?
#
loop_
_entity_poly.entity_id
_entity_poly.type
_entity_poly.pdbx_seq_one_letter_code
_entity_poly.pdbx_strand_id
1 'polypeptide(L)'
;QLLPIVGEKAMLAQTIDRLTGLVPVEDVFIITNTEQRDAVLEVCPELDPNKVIGEPIGRDTAAAAGLAAVLVRRVDPQAVFAMLPADAVIHDAAGLCKTLDSAFAAAEADPVLATIGINASLPATGYGYIQQGNTIGDYADKAVYQVKRFVEKPDLATAQSYLDAGDYFWNAGM
;
A
#
# COMPACT_ATOMS: atom_id res chain seq x y z
N GLN A 1 -6.18 -7.76 11.28
CA GLN A 1 -4.76 -7.78 10.88
C GLN A 1 -3.90 -8.55 11.88
N LEU A 2 -4.30 -8.62 13.16
CA LEU A 2 -3.54 -9.29 14.24
C LEU A 2 -3.85 -10.80 14.37
N LEU A 3 -4.71 -11.33 13.53
CA LEU A 3 -5.08 -12.75 13.53
C LEU A 3 -4.47 -13.49 12.33
N PRO A 4 -4.13 -14.77 12.47
CA PRO A 4 -3.71 -15.64 11.36
C PRO A 4 -4.94 -16.13 10.58
N ILE A 5 -5.45 -15.27 9.67
CA ILE A 5 -6.61 -15.62 8.82
C ILE A 5 -6.19 -16.54 7.69
N VAL A 6 -4.98 -16.36 7.17
CA VAL A 6 -4.39 -17.20 6.13
C VAL A 6 -3.00 -17.62 6.60
N GLY A 7 -2.73 -18.92 6.67
CA GLY A 7 -1.47 -19.44 7.19
C GLY A 7 -1.38 -19.39 8.72
N GLU A 8 -0.16 -19.45 9.26
CA GLU A 8 0.10 -19.57 10.70
C GLU A 8 0.46 -18.23 11.37
N LYS A 9 0.88 -17.24 10.61
CA LYS A 9 1.26 -15.91 11.10
C LYS A 9 0.13 -14.91 10.98
N ALA A 10 0.08 -13.94 11.90
CA ALA A 10 -0.82 -12.79 11.77
C ALA A 10 -0.61 -12.05 10.43
N MET A 11 -1.67 -11.49 9.87
CA MET A 11 -1.60 -10.82 8.57
C MET A 11 -0.62 -9.65 8.55
N LEU A 12 -0.52 -8.93 9.68
CA LEU A 12 0.48 -7.85 9.84
C LEU A 12 1.91 -8.40 9.73
N ALA A 13 2.23 -9.47 10.46
CA ALA A 13 3.55 -10.10 10.40
C ALA A 13 3.88 -10.60 8.97
N GLN A 14 2.89 -11.20 8.28
CA GLN A 14 3.06 -11.59 6.88
C GLN A 14 3.29 -10.38 5.95
N THR A 15 2.70 -9.23 6.27
CA THR A 15 2.91 -8.00 5.49
C THR A 15 4.33 -7.47 5.66
N ILE A 16 4.88 -7.54 6.88
CA ILE A 16 6.28 -7.16 7.16
C ILE A 16 7.24 -8.17 6.51
N ASP A 17 7.01 -9.46 6.69
CA ASP A 17 7.84 -10.52 6.10
C ASP A 17 7.99 -10.37 4.57
N ARG A 18 6.91 -9.97 3.88
CA ARG A 18 6.94 -9.76 2.42
C ARG A 18 7.88 -8.68 1.95
N LEU A 19 8.18 -7.71 2.81
CA LEU A 19 9.05 -6.58 2.50
C LEU A 19 10.52 -6.89 2.77
N THR A 20 10.83 -8.06 3.33
CA THR A 20 12.21 -8.47 3.62
C THR A 20 13.06 -8.44 2.35
N GLY A 21 14.17 -7.70 2.42
CA GLY A 21 15.06 -7.47 1.29
C GLY A 21 14.76 -6.23 0.45
N LEU A 22 13.58 -5.61 0.61
CA LEU A 22 13.26 -4.31 0.01
C LEU A 22 13.34 -3.18 1.05
N VAL A 23 12.75 -3.38 2.22
CA VAL A 23 12.74 -2.40 3.32
C VAL A 23 13.23 -3.07 4.59
N PRO A 24 14.27 -2.54 5.26
CA PRO A 24 14.72 -3.03 6.56
C PRO A 24 13.60 -2.88 7.62
N VAL A 25 13.50 -3.83 8.55
CA VAL A 25 12.45 -3.78 9.60
C VAL A 25 12.58 -2.54 10.49
N GLU A 26 13.79 -2.05 10.68
CA GLU A 26 14.06 -0.80 11.39
C GLU A 26 13.47 0.45 10.71
N ASP A 27 13.09 0.39 9.43
CA ASP A 27 12.46 1.48 8.69
C ASP A 27 10.94 1.33 8.56
N VAL A 28 10.37 0.31 9.23
CA VAL A 28 8.93 0.07 9.24
C VAL A 28 8.26 0.87 10.37
N PHE A 29 7.26 1.68 10.00
CA PHE A 29 6.33 2.32 10.92
C PHE A 29 4.98 1.62 10.86
N ILE A 30 4.36 1.40 12.01
CA ILE A 30 2.98 0.93 12.08
C ILE A 30 2.10 2.05 12.63
N ILE A 31 1.05 2.39 11.89
CA ILE A 31 0.00 3.30 12.35
C ILE A 31 -1.24 2.47 12.64
N THR A 32 -1.68 2.49 13.87
CA THR A 32 -2.85 1.73 14.35
C THR A 32 -3.63 2.58 15.37
N ASN A 33 -4.70 2.05 15.96
CA ASN A 33 -5.31 2.74 17.08
C ASN A 33 -4.53 2.47 18.40
N THR A 34 -4.72 3.35 19.37
CA THR A 34 -4.01 3.25 20.67
C THR A 34 -4.27 1.92 21.39
N GLU A 35 -5.48 1.37 21.25
CA GLU A 35 -5.88 0.13 21.93
C GLU A 35 -5.19 -1.12 21.35
N GLN A 36 -4.81 -1.09 20.07
CA GLN A 36 -4.16 -2.22 19.40
C GLN A 36 -2.63 -2.16 19.46
N ARG A 37 -2.06 -1.07 19.93
CA ARG A 37 -0.60 -0.86 19.91
C ARG A 37 0.17 -1.99 20.59
N ASP A 38 -0.24 -2.39 21.77
CA ASP A 38 0.47 -3.44 22.55
C ASP A 38 0.30 -4.81 21.85
N ALA A 39 -0.88 -5.11 21.33
CA ALA A 39 -1.13 -6.32 20.55
C ALA A 39 -0.32 -6.38 19.25
N VAL A 40 -0.03 -5.24 18.61
CA VAL A 40 0.91 -5.17 17.46
C VAL A 40 2.31 -5.61 17.90
N LEU A 41 2.80 -5.11 19.02
CA LEU A 41 4.14 -5.46 19.55
C LEU A 41 4.23 -6.92 20.03
N GLU A 42 3.11 -7.51 20.47
CA GLU A 42 3.06 -8.94 20.80
C GLU A 42 3.18 -9.83 19.55
N VAL A 43 2.56 -9.42 18.44
CA VAL A 43 2.56 -10.21 17.18
C VAL A 43 3.80 -9.98 16.34
N CYS A 44 4.44 -8.80 16.46
CA CYS A 44 5.63 -8.39 15.72
C CYS A 44 6.67 -7.83 16.68
N PRO A 45 7.31 -8.68 17.51
CA PRO A 45 8.26 -8.25 18.55
C PRO A 45 9.58 -7.68 18.00
N GLU A 46 9.82 -7.84 16.70
CA GLU A 46 10.97 -7.27 15.98
C GLU A 46 10.84 -5.77 15.70
N LEU A 47 9.63 -5.20 15.84
CA LEU A 47 9.40 -3.78 15.58
C LEU A 47 9.94 -2.90 16.73
N ASP A 48 10.48 -1.74 16.39
CA ASP A 48 10.78 -0.69 17.36
C ASP A 48 9.47 -0.16 17.98
N PRO A 49 9.27 -0.27 19.30
CA PRO A 49 8.08 0.25 19.98
C PRO A 49 7.82 1.76 19.74
N ASN A 50 8.87 2.54 19.44
CA ASN A 50 8.74 3.97 19.10
C ASN A 50 8.20 4.21 17.69
N LYS A 51 8.23 3.19 16.84
CA LYS A 51 7.69 3.23 15.46
C LYS A 51 6.29 2.60 15.35
N VAL A 52 5.74 2.08 16.44
CA VAL A 52 4.34 1.65 16.52
C VAL A 52 3.50 2.79 17.12
N ILE A 53 2.79 3.49 16.26
CA ILE A 53 2.08 4.72 16.57
C ILE A 53 0.59 4.44 16.76
N GLY A 54 0.08 4.74 17.95
CA GLY A 54 -1.35 4.63 18.26
C GLY A 54 -2.08 5.94 18.00
N GLU A 55 -2.99 5.96 17.03
CA GLU A 55 -3.90 7.07 16.85
C GLU A 55 -4.96 7.07 17.97
N PRO A 56 -5.19 8.21 18.64
CA PRO A 56 -6.23 8.28 19.67
C PRO A 56 -7.64 8.17 19.09
N ILE A 57 -7.82 8.60 17.84
CA ILE A 57 -9.07 8.50 17.07
C ILE A 57 -8.68 8.27 15.61
N GLY A 58 -9.12 7.17 15.01
CA GLY A 58 -8.92 6.92 13.58
C GLY A 58 -9.67 7.96 12.73
N ARG A 59 -9.02 8.47 11.71
CA ARG A 59 -9.55 9.50 10.78
C ARG A 59 -9.33 9.12 9.33
N ASP A 60 -9.52 7.86 9.00
CA ASP A 60 -9.35 7.28 7.67
C ASP A 60 -7.90 7.36 7.12
N THR A 61 -7.72 6.81 5.94
CA THR A 61 -6.40 6.64 5.32
C THR A 61 -5.64 7.95 5.08
N ALA A 62 -6.33 9.03 4.72
CA ALA A 62 -5.68 10.31 4.42
C ALA A 62 -5.00 10.93 5.65
N ALA A 63 -5.62 10.83 6.83
CA ALA A 63 -5.02 11.30 8.08
C ALA A 63 -3.82 10.45 8.49
N ALA A 64 -3.93 9.13 8.38
CA ALA A 64 -2.83 8.20 8.63
C ALA A 64 -1.65 8.45 7.68
N ALA A 65 -1.91 8.69 6.39
CA ALA A 65 -0.88 9.04 5.40
C ALA A 65 -0.17 10.37 5.75
N GLY A 66 -0.93 11.38 6.17
CA GLY A 66 -0.37 12.65 6.64
C GLY A 66 0.50 12.50 7.88
N LEU A 67 0.07 11.66 8.85
CA LEU A 67 0.86 11.33 10.03
C LEU A 67 2.14 10.58 9.64
N ALA A 68 2.05 9.56 8.77
CA ALA A 68 3.20 8.84 8.25
C ALA A 68 4.22 9.79 7.61
N ALA A 69 3.76 10.70 6.74
CA ALA A 69 4.63 11.69 6.09
C ALA A 69 5.37 12.56 7.10
N VAL A 70 4.72 13.01 8.17
CA VAL A 70 5.36 13.79 9.24
C VAL A 70 6.39 12.98 9.99
N LEU A 71 6.10 11.71 10.30
CA LEU A 71 7.00 10.82 11.04
C LEU A 71 8.24 10.49 10.20
N VAL A 72 8.06 10.07 8.95
CA VAL A 72 9.16 9.76 8.03
C VAL A 72 10.04 10.99 7.80
N ARG A 73 9.43 12.15 7.53
CA ARG A 73 10.17 13.41 7.31
C ARG A 73 11.03 13.84 8.50
N ARG A 74 10.65 13.46 9.73
CA ARG A 74 11.47 13.74 10.93
C ARG A 74 12.74 12.88 10.97
N VAL A 75 12.70 11.69 10.39
CA VAL A 75 13.85 10.78 10.29
C VAL A 75 14.72 11.18 9.12
N ASP A 76 14.12 11.32 7.94
CA ASP A 76 14.79 11.79 6.72
C ASP A 76 13.85 12.69 5.90
N PRO A 77 14.18 13.99 5.74
CA PRO A 77 13.36 14.93 4.95
C PRO A 77 13.26 14.60 3.46
N GLN A 78 14.13 13.74 2.94
CA GLN A 78 14.17 13.36 1.52
C GLN A 78 13.64 11.95 1.29
N ALA A 79 13.27 11.22 2.34
CA ALA A 79 12.82 9.85 2.20
C ALA A 79 11.52 9.74 1.40
N VAL A 80 11.47 8.77 0.51
CA VAL A 80 10.24 8.24 -0.09
C VAL A 80 9.73 7.12 0.79
N PHE A 81 8.43 7.02 0.99
CA PHE A 81 7.84 5.94 1.76
C PHE A 81 6.65 5.31 1.04
N ALA A 82 6.40 4.03 1.30
CA ALA A 82 5.21 3.34 0.86
C ALA A 82 4.24 3.14 2.04
N MET A 83 2.96 3.28 1.79
CA MET A 83 1.90 2.97 2.74
C MET A 83 1.15 1.74 2.26
N LEU A 84 1.16 0.68 3.07
CA LEU A 84 0.57 -0.61 2.73
C LEU A 84 -0.53 -0.98 3.72
N PRO A 85 -1.67 -1.51 3.24
CA PRO A 85 -2.68 -2.09 4.11
C PRO A 85 -2.16 -3.43 4.68
N ALA A 86 -2.45 -3.70 5.96
CA ALA A 86 -2.02 -4.91 6.65
C ALA A 86 -3.01 -6.08 6.55
N ASP A 87 -4.01 -5.98 5.67
CA ASP A 87 -5.09 -6.96 5.50
C ASP A 87 -5.13 -7.59 4.10
N ALA A 88 -4.16 -7.29 3.26
CA ALA A 88 -4.06 -7.84 1.92
C ALA A 88 -3.37 -9.22 1.92
N VAL A 89 -3.98 -10.20 1.24
CA VAL A 89 -3.36 -11.48 0.94
C VAL A 89 -2.63 -11.37 -0.39
N ILE A 90 -1.31 -11.55 -0.38
CA ILE A 90 -0.46 -11.43 -1.57
C ILE A 90 0.28 -12.76 -1.76
N HIS A 91 0.01 -13.44 -2.85
CA HIS A 91 0.64 -14.73 -3.16
C HIS A 91 2.02 -14.58 -3.80
N ASP A 92 2.22 -13.55 -4.60
CA ASP A 92 3.51 -13.24 -5.24
C ASP A 92 4.22 -12.08 -4.51
N ALA A 93 4.89 -12.39 -3.42
CA ALA A 93 5.65 -11.42 -2.64
C ALA A 93 6.81 -10.81 -3.46
N ALA A 94 7.48 -11.63 -4.28
CA ALA A 94 8.58 -11.14 -5.12
C ALA A 94 8.09 -10.17 -6.20
N GLY A 95 6.94 -10.45 -6.81
CA GLY A 95 6.30 -9.55 -7.76
C GLY A 95 5.85 -8.24 -7.11
N LEU A 96 5.34 -8.28 -5.87
CA LEU A 96 5.02 -7.09 -5.10
C LEU A 96 6.28 -6.23 -4.86
N CYS A 97 7.36 -6.83 -4.36
CA CYS A 97 8.61 -6.11 -4.09
C CYS A 97 9.15 -5.42 -5.34
N LYS A 98 9.15 -6.10 -6.50
CA LYS A 98 9.54 -5.48 -7.77
C LYS A 98 8.63 -4.31 -8.18
N THR A 99 7.34 -4.39 -7.86
CA THR A 99 6.40 -3.32 -8.16
C THR A 99 6.59 -2.11 -7.23
N LEU A 100 6.84 -2.36 -5.94
CA LEU A 100 7.19 -1.32 -4.98
C LEU A 100 8.53 -0.65 -5.31
N ASP A 101 9.54 -1.42 -5.71
CA ASP A 101 10.83 -0.89 -6.15
C ASP A 101 10.68 0.08 -7.34
N SER A 102 9.86 -0.28 -8.31
CA SER A 102 9.47 0.61 -9.41
C SER A 102 8.76 1.89 -8.95
N ALA A 103 7.84 1.76 -7.98
CA ALA A 103 7.12 2.90 -7.43
C ALA A 103 8.05 3.83 -6.65
N PHE A 104 8.99 3.28 -5.86
CA PHE A 104 10.03 4.03 -5.18
C PHE A 104 10.92 4.78 -6.19
N ALA A 105 11.43 4.09 -7.21
CA ALA A 105 12.27 4.71 -8.24
C ALA A 105 11.56 5.86 -8.96
N ALA A 106 10.25 5.72 -9.26
CA ALA A 106 9.47 6.78 -9.87
C ALA A 106 9.27 7.98 -8.92
N ALA A 107 9.04 7.74 -7.63
CA ALA A 107 8.82 8.79 -6.65
C ALA A 107 10.12 9.49 -6.22
N GLU A 108 11.28 8.83 -6.34
CA GLU A 108 12.60 9.42 -6.16
C GLU A 108 13.01 10.32 -7.33
N ALA A 109 12.59 9.95 -8.55
CA ALA A 109 12.90 10.72 -9.76
C ALA A 109 12.08 12.01 -9.85
N ASP A 110 10.81 11.96 -9.45
CA ASP A 110 9.87 13.08 -9.56
C ASP A 110 8.94 13.14 -8.32
N PRO A 111 8.50 14.33 -7.88
CA PRO A 111 7.60 14.50 -6.74
C PRO A 111 6.17 14.04 -7.10
N VAL A 112 5.94 12.74 -7.15
CA VAL A 112 4.67 12.11 -7.50
C VAL A 112 4.09 11.29 -6.34
N LEU A 113 2.78 11.07 -6.37
CA LEU A 113 2.11 10.05 -5.58
C LEU A 113 1.88 8.85 -6.51
N ALA A 114 2.58 7.75 -6.23
CA ALA A 114 2.39 6.50 -6.95
C ALA A 114 1.27 5.66 -6.30
N THR A 115 0.51 4.93 -7.11
CA THR A 115 -0.45 3.94 -6.63
C THR A 115 -0.33 2.66 -7.46
N ILE A 116 -0.65 1.52 -6.85
CA ILE A 116 -0.52 0.21 -7.49
C ILE A 116 -1.88 -0.24 -8.01
N GLY A 117 -1.94 -0.51 -9.31
CA GLY A 117 -3.10 -1.09 -9.98
C GLY A 117 -3.04 -2.61 -10.02
N ILE A 118 -4.15 -3.26 -9.71
CA ILE A 118 -4.33 -4.71 -9.84
C ILE A 118 -5.25 -4.99 -11.02
N ASN A 119 -4.91 -5.94 -11.88
CA ASN A 119 -5.75 -6.34 -12.99
C ASN A 119 -7.15 -6.74 -12.50
N ALA A 120 -8.17 -6.05 -12.97
CA ALA A 120 -9.55 -6.37 -12.64
C ALA A 120 -9.95 -7.68 -13.34
N SER A 121 -10.42 -8.66 -12.56
CA SER A 121 -10.87 -9.96 -13.08
C SER A 121 -12.39 -10.13 -13.04
N LEU A 122 -13.11 -9.21 -12.39
CA LEU A 122 -14.56 -9.19 -12.28
C LEU A 122 -15.05 -7.76 -12.02
N PRO A 123 -16.32 -7.43 -12.25
CA PRO A 123 -16.86 -6.08 -12.05
C PRO A 123 -17.16 -5.82 -10.57
N ALA A 124 -16.11 -5.71 -9.74
CA ALA A 124 -16.25 -5.51 -8.30
C ALA A 124 -16.75 -4.08 -7.99
N THR A 125 -17.81 -3.98 -7.18
CA THR A 125 -18.37 -2.69 -6.74
C THR A 125 -17.82 -2.20 -5.41
N GLY A 126 -17.02 -3.04 -4.73
CA GLY A 126 -16.42 -2.73 -3.42
C GLY A 126 -15.03 -2.10 -3.52
N TYR A 127 -14.45 -1.95 -4.71
CA TYR A 127 -13.10 -1.45 -4.93
C TYR A 127 -13.07 -0.10 -5.63
N GLY A 128 -12.00 0.66 -5.39
CA GLY A 128 -11.66 1.80 -6.22
C GLY A 128 -11.06 1.33 -7.56
N TYR A 129 -11.31 2.06 -8.62
CA TYR A 129 -10.77 1.82 -9.96
C TYR A 129 -9.86 2.95 -10.40
N ILE A 130 -8.75 2.58 -11.04
CA ILE A 130 -7.76 3.49 -11.59
C ILE A 130 -7.78 3.33 -13.10
N GLN A 131 -8.07 4.39 -13.86
CA GLN A 131 -7.90 4.39 -15.30
C GLN A 131 -6.47 4.73 -15.66
N GLN A 132 -5.82 3.86 -16.40
CA GLN A 132 -4.48 4.05 -16.94
C GLN A 132 -4.48 5.17 -17.99
N GLY A 133 -3.51 6.06 -17.89
CA GLY A 133 -3.24 7.11 -18.85
C GLY A 133 -1.98 6.82 -19.67
N ASN A 134 -1.31 7.88 -20.10
CA ASN A 134 -0.09 7.77 -20.89
C ASN A 134 1.07 7.20 -20.07
N THR A 135 1.98 6.50 -20.73
CA THR A 135 3.24 6.05 -20.12
C THR A 135 4.07 7.26 -19.71
N ILE A 136 4.59 7.25 -18.48
CA ILE A 136 5.53 8.24 -17.98
C ILE A 136 6.96 7.80 -18.32
N GLY A 137 7.26 6.52 -18.13
CA GLY A 137 8.55 5.91 -18.38
C GLY A 137 8.65 4.51 -17.78
N ASP A 138 9.82 3.92 -17.89
CA ASP A 138 10.17 2.66 -17.25
C ASP A 138 11.06 2.94 -16.03
N TYR A 139 10.70 2.37 -14.89
CA TYR A 139 11.43 2.48 -13.64
C TYR A 139 11.64 1.09 -13.06
N ALA A 140 12.87 0.72 -12.73
CA ALA A 140 13.23 -0.62 -12.23
C ALA A 140 12.53 -1.75 -13.00
N ASP A 141 12.64 -1.72 -14.34
CA ASP A 141 12.10 -2.71 -15.29
C ASP A 141 10.56 -2.79 -15.36
N LYS A 142 9.84 -1.80 -14.86
CA LYS A 142 8.38 -1.70 -15.01
C LYS A 142 7.93 -0.38 -15.60
N ALA A 143 6.95 -0.45 -16.49
CA ALA A 143 6.29 0.74 -17.04
C ALA A 143 5.43 1.42 -15.97
N VAL A 144 5.59 2.73 -15.86
CA VAL A 144 4.79 3.60 -14.99
C VAL A 144 3.92 4.51 -15.86
N TYR A 145 2.68 4.71 -15.43
CA TYR A 145 1.65 5.40 -16.21
C TYR A 145 1.07 6.55 -15.41
N GLN A 146 0.59 7.56 -16.09
CA GLN A 146 -0.26 8.58 -15.48
C GLN A 146 -1.59 7.95 -15.05
N VAL A 147 -2.11 8.38 -13.91
CA VAL A 147 -3.50 8.10 -13.54
C VAL A 147 -4.38 9.11 -14.27
N LYS A 148 -5.19 8.62 -15.21
CA LYS A 148 -6.14 9.45 -15.95
C LYS A 148 -7.38 9.75 -15.13
N ARG A 149 -7.84 8.78 -14.34
CA ARG A 149 -9.03 8.88 -13.51
C ARG A 149 -8.98 7.91 -12.35
N PHE A 150 -9.51 8.32 -11.20
CA PHE A 150 -9.79 7.48 -10.04
C PHE A 150 -11.29 7.49 -9.77
N VAL A 151 -11.90 6.31 -9.57
CA VAL A 151 -13.33 6.16 -9.28
C VAL A 151 -13.50 5.21 -8.12
N GLU A 152 -14.09 5.69 -7.05
CA GLU A 152 -14.33 4.89 -5.85
C GLU A 152 -15.68 4.18 -5.94
N LYS A 153 -15.68 2.87 -5.76
CA LYS A 153 -16.86 2.01 -5.59
C LYS A 153 -18.00 2.30 -6.60
N PRO A 154 -17.77 2.07 -7.90
CA PRO A 154 -18.79 2.31 -8.92
C PRO A 154 -19.98 1.35 -8.77
N ASP A 155 -21.09 1.65 -9.42
CA ASP A 155 -22.17 0.68 -9.58
C ASP A 155 -21.76 -0.48 -10.51
N LEU A 156 -22.56 -1.55 -10.53
CA LEU A 156 -22.24 -2.77 -11.28
C LEU A 156 -22.12 -2.52 -12.79
N ALA A 157 -22.99 -1.69 -13.37
CA ALA A 157 -22.98 -1.41 -14.80
C ALA A 157 -21.72 -0.64 -15.18
N THR A 158 -21.34 0.34 -14.36
CA THR A 158 -20.09 1.10 -14.52
C THR A 158 -18.87 0.21 -14.35
N ALA A 159 -18.84 -0.65 -13.29
CA ALA A 159 -17.75 -1.60 -13.07
C ALA A 159 -17.58 -2.58 -14.25
N GLN A 160 -18.69 -3.06 -14.83
CA GLN A 160 -18.65 -3.90 -16.02
C GLN A 160 -18.05 -3.16 -17.23
N SER A 161 -18.44 -1.90 -17.45
CA SER A 161 -17.89 -1.10 -18.53
C SER A 161 -16.38 -0.87 -18.41
N TYR A 162 -15.86 -0.78 -17.16
CA TYR A 162 -14.42 -0.65 -16.90
C TYR A 162 -13.66 -1.96 -17.19
N LEU A 163 -14.27 -3.09 -16.85
CA LEU A 163 -13.70 -4.40 -17.17
C LEU A 163 -13.62 -4.60 -18.69
N ASP A 164 -14.69 -4.24 -19.40
CA ASP A 164 -14.78 -4.37 -20.88
C ASP A 164 -13.82 -3.41 -21.60
N ALA A 165 -13.55 -2.24 -21.03
CA ALA A 165 -12.60 -1.26 -21.58
C ALA A 165 -11.14 -1.73 -21.51
N GLY A 166 -10.78 -2.53 -20.49
CA GLY A 166 -9.46 -3.15 -20.34
C GLY A 166 -8.32 -2.21 -19.92
N ASP A 167 -8.60 -0.91 -19.71
CA ASP A 167 -7.64 0.11 -19.26
C ASP A 167 -7.88 0.56 -17.81
N TYR A 168 -8.72 -0.18 -17.07
CA TYR A 168 -9.00 0.05 -15.66
C TYR A 168 -8.45 -1.06 -14.79
N PHE A 169 -7.87 -0.65 -13.67
CA PHE A 169 -7.28 -1.52 -12.65
C PHE A 169 -7.96 -1.27 -11.32
N TRP A 170 -8.03 -2.27 -10.45
CA TRP A 170 -8.42 -2.02 -9.06
C TRP A 170 -7.30 -1.29 -8.33
N ASN A 171 -7.66 -0.34 -7.48
CA ASN A 171 -6.72 0.28 -6.56
C ASN A 171 -6.32 -0.73 -5.48
N ALA A 172 -5.02 -1.00 -5.36
CA ALA A 172 -4.48 -1.89 -4.33
C ALA A 172 -4.56 -1.31 -2.90
N GLY A 173 -4.85 -0.01 -2.77
CA GLY A 173 -4.80 0.69 -1.49
C GLY A 173 -3.38 0.97 -0.98
N MET A 174 -2.41 0.93 -1.88
CA MET A 174 -0.99 1.17 -1.62
C MET A 174 -0.54 2.44 -2.33
#